data_f01a9874f1f7f24c5350da1532e0513e
#
_entry.id   f01a9874f1f7f24c5350da1532e0513e
#
_cell.length_a   1.000
_cell.length_b   1.000
_cell.length_c   1.000
_cell.angle_alpha   90.00
_cell.angle_beta   90.00
_cell.angle_gamma   90.00
#
_symmetry.space_group_name_H-M   'P 1'
#
loop_
_entity.id
_entity.type
_entity.pdbx_description
1 polymer ?
#
loop_
_entity_poly.entity_id
_entity_poly.type
_entity_poly.pdbx_seq_one_letter_code
_entity_poly.pdbx_strand_id
1 'polypeptide(L)'
;MWIVYLALGAALLFAGMVAFVALAQTRLLFPAGMAAANRPDLPASAERLTLRTPDGGLLAGVRLGPGAPSSDARPLLLGFGGNAWNAEAMALYLHGLFPNHEVVAFHYRGYPPSSGEPSAGALLADSLAIFDHLQQKAPRKIIAVGFSIGSGVAAHLAHHRALAGTILVTPFDSLEALAKEHFSWAPVSLLLRHRMPSLDLLRDRPTPTALIVAGRDTIVPARRSEPLRGAIPNLVLDRTIPEAGHNDLYGNPAFVAAMNEAVRRMEGAAR
;
A
#
# COMPACT_ATOMS: atom_id res chain seq x y z
N MET A 1 39.84 34.01 4.98
CA MET A 1 39.87 32.81 5.83
C MET A 1 38.52 32.49 6.47
N TRP A 2 37.80 33.42 7.10
CA TRP A 2 36.51 33.17 7.75
C TRP A 2 35.40 32.65 6.77
N ILE A 3 35.34 33.13 5.52
CA ILE A 3 34.40 32.65 4.47
C ILE A 3 34.63 31.17 4.18
N VAL A 4 35.90 30.73 4.15
CA VAL A 4 36.22 29.30 3.92
C VAL A 4 35.71 28.42 5.09
N TYR A 5 35.88 28.90 6.33
CA TYR A 5 35.35 28.16 7.50
C TYR A 5 33.82 28.10 7.50
N LEU A 6 33.15 29.20 7.10
CA LEU A 6 31.71 29.22 6.97
C LEU A 6 31.24 28.24 5.88
N ALA A 7 31.91 28.24 4.71
CA ALA A 7 31.57 27.30 3.62
C ALA A 7 31.77 25.84 4.02
N LEU A 8 32.89 25.54 4.71
CA LEU A 8 33.14 24.20 5.26
C LEU A 8 32.08 23.79 6.30
N GLY A 9 31.73 24.71 7.22
CA GLY A 9 30.68 24.47 8.20
C GLY A 9 29.33 24.17 7.53
N ALA A 10 28.93 24.95 6.54
CA ALA A 10 27.70 24.73 5.78
C ALA A 10 27.72 23.38 5.03
N ALA A 11 28.85 23.03 4.41
CA ALA A 11 29.01 21.75 3.71
C ALA A 11 28.92 20.55 4.69
N LEU A 12 29.51 20.65 5.86
CA LEU A 12 29.42 19.61 6.90
C LEU A 12 28.00 19.46 7.43
N LEU A 13 27.29 20.56 7.68
CA LEU A 13 25.88 20.53 8.09
C LEU A 13 25.00 19.89 7.02
N PHE A 14 25.19 20.25 5.76
CA PHE A 14 24.48 19.66 4.63
C PHE A 14 24.75 18.15 4.52
N ALA A 15 26.02 17.75 4.57
CA ALA A 15 26.41 16.34 4.54
C ALA A 15 25.80 15.57 5.73
N GLY A 16 25.81 16.16 6.93
CA GLY A 16 25.17 15.58 8.12
C GLY A 16 23.66 15.41 7.95
N MET A 17 22.96 16.38 7.37
CA MET A 17 21.53 16.30 7.08
C MET A 17 21.23 15.20 6.06
N VAL A 18 22.01 15.13 4.97
CA VAL A 18 21.87 14.05 3.95
C VAL A 18 22.09 12.69 4.59
N ALA A 19 23.16 12.53 5.39
CA ALA A 19 23.46 11.28 6.08
C ALA A 19 22.33 10.89 7.07
N PHE A 20 21.82 11.86 7.83
CA PHE A 20 20.71 11.62 8.75
C PHE A 20 19.47 11.08 8.02
N VAL A 21 19.01 11.72 6.93
CA VAL A 21 17.86 11.26 6.19
C VAL A 21 18.13 9.89 5.56
N ALA A 22 19.32 9.66 5.02
CA ALA A 22 19.71 8.38 4.44
C ALA A 22 19.73 7.24 5.48
N LEU A 23 20.14 7.50 6.70
CA LEU A 23 20.13 6.51 7.77
C LEU A 23 18.73 6.31 8.38
N ALA A 24 17.96 7.39 8.49
CA ALA A 24 16.62 7.38 9.07
C ALA A 24 15.53 6.89 8.11
N GLN A 25 15.82 6.73 6.81
CA GLN A 25 14.81 6.48 5.77
C GLN A 25 13.87 5.29 6.07
N THR A 26 14.37 4.22 6.70
CA THR A 26 13.52 3.07 7.07
C THR A 26 12.48 3.47 8.10
N ARG A 27 12.85 4.23 9.13
CA ARG A 27 11.93 4.69 10.18
C ARG A 27 10.95 5.75 9.67
N LEU A 28 11.38 6.59 8.72
CA LEU A 28 10.54 7.61 8.10
C LEU A 28 9.49 6.98 7.17
N LEU A 29 9.88 5.97 6.39
CA LEU A 29 8.98 5.27 5.47
C LEU A 29 8.08 4.26 6.19
N PHE A 30 8.56 3.63 7.25
CA PHE A 30 7.87 2.55 7.96
C PHE A 30 7.78 2.85 9.46
N PRO A 31 6.90 3.79 9.89
CA PRO A 31 6.75 4.19 11.28
C PRO A 31 5.92 3.15 12.08
N ALA A 32 6.46 1.96 12.28
CA ALA A 32 5.76 0.82 12.92
C ALA A 32 5.14 1.16 14.28
N GLY A 33 5.77 2.05 15.06
CA GLY A 33 5.24 2.51 16.35
C GLY A 33 3.93 3.27 16.22
N MET A 34 3.75 4.06 15.15
CA MET A 34 2.50 4.78 14.90
C MET A 34 1.36 3.81 14.53
N ALA A 35 1.65 2.81 13.72
CA ALA A 35 0.67 1.78 13.37
C ALA A 35 0.25 0.94 14.60
N ALA A 36 1.18 0.67 15.53
CA ALA A 36 0.90 -0.07 16.75
C ALA A 36 0.02 0.71 17.76
N ALA A 37 0.11 2.05 17.77
CA ALA A 37 -0.61 2.90 18.72
C ALA A 37 -2.14 2.91 18.51
N ASN A 38 -2.60 2.65 17.28
CA ASN A 38 -4.01 2.75 16.88
C ASN A 38 -4.61 1.35 16.65
N ARG A 39 -4.53 0.49 17.63
CA ARG A 39 -5.08 -0.86 17.55
C ARG A 39 -6.55 -0.86 17.94
N PRO A 40 -7.48 -1.19 17.03
CA PRO A 40 -8.91 -1.24 17.33
C PRO A 40 -9.30 -2.53 18.04
N ASP A 41 -10.45 -2.52 18.69
CA ASP A 41 -11.11 -3.74 19.09
C ASP A 41 -11.69 -4.47 17.89
N LEU A 42 -11.41 -5.76 17.81
CA LEU A 42 -11.94 -6.61 16.76
C LEU A 42 -13.27 -7.24 17.18
N PRO A 43 -14.23 -7.41 16.26
CA PRO A 43 -15.45 -8.16 16.55
C PRO A 43 -15.11 -9.61 16.91
N ALA A 44 -15.95 -10.25 17.72
CA ALA A 44 -15.75 -11.64 18.14
C ALA A 44 -15.69 -12.64 16.97
N SER A 45 -16.26 -12.28 15.82
CA SER A 45 -16.21 -13.07 14.57
C SER A 45 -14.90 -12.93 13.81
N ALA A 46 -13.98 -12.05 14.21
CA ALA A 46 -12.71 -11.88 13.55
C ALA A 46 -11.77 -13.07 13.81
N GLU A 47 -11.22 -13.63 12.75
CA GLU A 47 -10.20 -14.68 12.84
C GLU A 47 -8.80 -14.05 12.83
N ARG A 48 -7.98 -14.37 13.84
CA ARG A 48 -6.56 -13.98 13.84
C ARG A 48 -5.76 -14.95 13.00
N LEU A 49 -4.99 -14.41 12.07
CA LEU A 49 -4.15 -15.19 11.17
C LEU A 49 -2.68 -15.09 11.58
N THR A 50 -1.96 -16.16 11.31
CA THR A 50 -0.51 -16.21 11.47
C THR A 50 0.10 -16.89 10.26
N LEU A 51 1.12 -16.27 9.68
CA LEU A 51 1.86 -16.81 8.55
C LEU A 51 3.37 -16.78 8.86
N ARG A 52 4.02 -17.93 8.73
CA ARG A 52 5.48 -18.00 8.73
C ARG A 52 5.99 -17.79 7.31
N THR A 53 6.83 -16.79 7.13
CA THR A 53 7.44 -16.48 5.84
C THR A 53 8.59 -17.45 5.51
N PRO A 54 8.98 -17.63 4.24
CA PRO A 54 10.06 -18.55 3.85
C PRO A 54 11.40 -18.29 4.52
N ASP A 55 11.69 -17.04 4.87
CA ASP A 55 12.90 -16.62 5.60
C ASP A 55 12.76 -16.69 7.14
N GLY A 56 11.67 -17.29 7.64
CA GLY A 56 11.44 -17.56 9.07
C GLY A 56 10.72 -16.44 9.84
N GLY A 57 10.39 -15.32 9.20
CA GLY A 57 9.60 -14.25 9.81
C GLY A 57 8.18 -14.71 10.17
N LEU A 58 7.55 -14.05 11.14
CA LEU A 58 6.18 -14.29 11.54
C LEU A 58 5.33 -13.08 11.22
N LEU A 59 4.33 -13.25 10.36
CA LEU A 59 3.33 -12.23 10.05
C LEU A 59 2.04 -12.54 10.78
N ALA A 60 1.50 -11.53 11.45
CA ALA A 60 0.19 -11.56 12.06
C ALA A 60 -0.81 -10.84 11.17
N GLY A 61 -2.02 -11.38 11.08
CA GLY A 61 -3.08 -10.81 10.28
C GLY A 61 -4.45 -11.01 10.87
N VAL A 62 -5.44 -10.53 10.18
CA VAL A 62 -6.86 -10.65 10.54
C VAL A 62 -7.67 -10.99 9.31
N ARG A 63 -8.69 -11.84 9.52
CA ARG A 63 -9.74 -12.14 8.56
C ARG A 63 -11.08 -11.73 9.14
N LEU A 64 -11.84 -10.97 8.36
CA LEU A 64 -13.22 -10.61 8.64
C LEU A 64 -14.09 -11.30 7.58
N GLY A 65 -14.93 -12.21 8.02
CA GLY A 65 -15.87 -12.92 7.15
C GLY A 65 -16.99 -11.98 6.68
N PRO A 66 -17.74 -12.36 5.63
CA PRO A 66 -18.91 -11.60 5.19
C PRO A 66 -19.98 -11.58 6.28
N GLY A 67 -20.66 -10.43 6.44
CA GLY A 67 -21.71 -10.24 7.44
C GLY A 67 -22.99 -11.05 7.20
N ALA A 68 -23.16 -11.58 5.98
CA ALA A 68 -24.21 -12.53 5.61
C ALA A 68 -23.60 -13.68 4.80
N PRO A 69 -24.22 -14.86 4.77
CA PRO A 69 -23.77 -15.93 3.90
C PRO A 69 -23.66 -15.42 2.46
N SER A 70 -22.45 -15.33 1.96
CA SER A 70 -22.24 -14.95 0.56
C SER A 70 -22.22 -16.20 -0.29
N SER A 71 -22.71 -16.10 -1.53
CA SER A 71 -22.39 -17.12 -2.53
C SER A 71 -20.86 -17.17 -2.66
N ASP A 72 -20.26 -18.35 -2.74
CA ASP A 72 -18.80 -18.58 -2.86
C ASP A 72 -18.11 -17.87 -4.04
N ALA A 73 -18.85 -17.09 -4.80
CA ALA A 73 -18.43 -16.43 -6.03
C ALA A 73 -17.76 -15.04 -5.79
N ARG A 74 -17.87 -14.43 -4.59
CA ARG A 74 -17.30 -13.09 -4.38
C ARG A 74 -15.80 -13.16 -4.15
N PRO A 75 -15.02 -12.26 -4.80
CA PRO A 75 -13.59 -12.17 -4.54
C PRO A 75 -13.30 -11.79 -3.09
N LEU A 76 -12.23 -12.36 -2.53
CA LEU A 76 -11.64 -11.89 -1.29
C LEU A 76 -10.95 -10.53 -1.52
N LEU A 77 -11.12 -9.60 -0.60
CA LEU A 77 -10.38 -8.34 -0.58
C LEU A 77 -9.12 -8.49 0.28
N LEU A 78 -7.95 -8.45 -0.36
CA LEU A 78 -6.66 -8.47 0.33
C LEU A 78 -6.13 -7.05 0.46
N GLY A 79 -6.13 -6.53 1.69
CA GLY A 79 -5.77 -5.14 1.97
C GLY A 79 -4.30 -4.94 2.32
N PHE A 80 -3.70 -3.88 1.76
CA PHE A 80 -2.35 -3.38 2.06
C PHE A 80 -2.47 -1.92 2.48
N GLY A 81 -2.23 -1.64 3.76
CA GLY A 81 -2.42 -0.30 4.35
C GLY A 81 -1.35 0.70 3.96
N GLY A 82 -1.60 1.97 4.27
CA GLY A 82 -0.59 3.02 4.26
C GLY A 82 0.50 2.80 5.31
N ASN A 83 1.54 3.62 5.27
CA ASN A 83 2.76 3.41 6.07
C ASN A 83 2.56 3.44 7.60
N ALA A 84 1.57 4.18 8.08
CA ALA A 84 1.25 4.27 9.52
C ALA A 84 -0.08 3.60 9.89
N TRP A 85 -0.67 2.83 8.97
CA TRP A 85 -1.99 2.23 9.19
C TRP A 85 -1.88 0.84 9.81
N ASN A 86 -2.60 0.63 10.92
CA ASN A 86 -2.75 -0.66 11.55
C ASN A 86 -3.55 -1.60 10.64
N ALA A 87 -3.11 -2.84 10.45
CA ALA A 87 -3.77 -3.79 9.55
C ALA A 87 -5.18 -4.17 10.02
N GLU A 88 -5.40 -4.30 11.33
CA GLU A 88 -6.72 -4.59 11.91
C GLU A 88 -7.68 -3.41 11.64
N ALA A 89 -7.22 -2.17 11.84
CA ALA A 89 -8.01 -0.97 11.56
C ALA A 89 -8.35 -0.83 10.06
N MET A 90 -7.40 -1.12 9.19
CA MET A 90 -7.62 -1.10 7.74
C MET A 90 -8.58 -2.22 7.31
N ALA A 91 -8.48 -3.41 7.88
CA ALA A 91 -9.41 -4.51 7.60
C ALA A 91 -10.83 -4.15 8.01
N LEU A 92 -11.01 -3.56 9.20
CA LEU A 92 -12.32 -3.07 9.67
C LEU A 92 -12.88 -1.98 8.74
N TYR A 93 -12.03 -1.06 8.30
CA TYR A 93 -12.43 -0.02 7.36
C TYR A 93 -12.92 -0.63 6.03
N LEU A 94 -12.15 -1.53 5.43
CA LEU A 94 -12.54 -2.22 4.19
C LEU A 94 -13.81 -3.05 4.38
N HIS A 95 -13.93 -3.76 5.49
CA HIS A 95 -15.13 -4.55 5.80
C HIS A 95 -16.37 -3.65 5.99
N GLY A 96 -16.20 -2.47 6.57
CA GLY A 96 -17.26 -1.46 6.66
C GLY A 96 -17.74 -0.97 5.29
N LEU A 97 -16.85 -0.81 4.32
CA LEU A 97 -17.19 -0.47 2.94
C LEU A 97 -17.83 -1.65 2.18
N PHE A 98 -17.40 -2.87 2.47
CA PHE A 98 -17.75 -4.09 1.75
C PHE A 98 -18.20 -5.21 2.70
N PRO A 99 -19.32 -5.03 3.44
CA PRO A 99 -19.73 -5.98 4.48
C PRO A 99 -20.09 -7.37 3.97
N ASN A 100 -20.30 -7.53 2.67
CA ASN A 100 -20.60 -8.80 2.03
C ASN A 100 -19.37 -9.50 1.42
N HIS A 101 -18.16 -8.95 1.62
CA HIS A 101 -16.92 -9.55 1.19
C HIS A 101 -16.12 -10.06 2.38
N GLU A 102 -15.38 -11.11 2.15
CA GLU A 102 -14.31 -11.48 3.07
C GLU A 102 -13.14 -10.50 2.88
N VAL A 103 -12.63 -9.98 3.98
CA VAL A 103 -11.49 -9.08 4.02
C VAL A 103 -10.35 -9.72 4.79
N VAL A 104 -9.15 -9.70 4.22
CA VAL A 104 -7.92 -10.15 4.87
C VAL A 104 -6.88 -9.04 4.83
N ALA A 105 -6.20 -8.85 5.95
CA ALA A 105 -5.05 -7.96 6.04
C ALA A 105 -3.99 -8.53 6.98
N PHE A 106 -2.72 -8.25 6.68
CA PHE A 106 -1.60 -8.60 7.52
C PHE A 106 -0.84 -7.34 7.94
N HIS A 107 -0.37 -7.32 9.18
CA HIS A 107 0.60 -6.34 9.63
C HIS A 107 1.89 -6.53 8.84
N TYR A 108 2.44 -5.44 8.34
CA TYR A 108 3.73 -5.49 7.66
C TYR A 108 4.81 -6.04 8.58
N ARG A 109 5.82 -6.65 8.00
CA ARG A 109 7.01 -7.10 8.73
C ARG A 109 7.55 -5.95 9.58
N GLY A 110 7.87 -6.22 10.86
CA GLY A 110 8.30 -5.22 11.82
C GLY A 110 7.20 -4.33 12.40
N TYR A 111 5.95 -4.50 11.97
CA TYR A 111 4.78 -3.84 12.57
C TYR A 111 4.13 -4.79 13.57
N PRO A 112 4.18 -4.49 14.88
CA PRO A 112 3.62 -5.39 15.88
C PRO A 112 2.13 -5.74 15.60
N PRO A 113 1.76 -7.03 15.73
CA PRO A 113 2.53 -8.14 16.29
C PRO A 113 3.37 -8.95 15.28
N SER A 114 3.52 -8.52 14.02
CA SER A 114 4.45 -9.14 13.08
C SER A 114 5.90 -8.93 13.49
N SER A 115 6.74 -9.96 13.29
CA SER A 115 8.16 -9.91 13.66
C SER A 115 9.05 -9.32 12.56
N GLY A 116 10.34 -9.15 12.84
CA GLY A 116 11.37 -8.73 11.91
C GLY A 116 11.49 -7.22 11.73
N GLU A 117 12.15 -6.80 10.64
CA GLU A 117 12.44 -5.40 10.33
C GLU A 117 11.73 -4.99 9.03
N PRO A 118 11.08 -3.80 8.98
CA PRO A 118 10.38 -3.36 7.79
C PRO A 118 11.36 -2.89 6.70
N SER A 119 11.05 -3.26 5.47
CA SER A 119 11.71 -2.73 4.28
C SER A 119 10.79 -2.88 3.07
N ALA A 120 11.00 -2.10 2.01
CA ALA A 120 10.24 -2.28 0.78
C ALA A 120 10.36 -3.71 0.25
N GLY A 121 11.59 -4.25 0.19
CA GLY A 121 11.81 -5.63 -0.26
C GLY A 121 11.06 -6.67 0.58
N ALA A 122 11.04 -6.51 1.91
CA ALA A 122 10.31 -7.41 2.80
C ALA A 122 8.80 -7.33 2.56
N LEU A 123 8.21 -6.12 2.48
CA LEU A 123 6.78 -5.94 2.22
C LEU A 123 6.36 -6.56 0.87
N LEU A 124 7.19 -6.38 -0.16
CA LEU A 124 6.94 -6.95 -1.49
C LEU A 124 6.99 -8.48 -1.47
N ALA A 125 8.03 -9.08 -0.86
CA ALA A 125 8.16 -10.52 -0.73
C ALA A 125 7.03 -11.13 0.12
N ASP A 126 6.67 -10.49 1.22
CA ASP A 126 5.60 -10.93 2.12
C ASP A 126 4.23 -10.92 1.42
N SER A 127 3.98 -9.97 0.50
CA SER A 127 2.73 -9.94 -0.27
C SER A 127 2.52 -11.21 -1.11
N LEU A 128 3.60 -11.74 -1.68
CA LEU A 128 3.58 -13.01 -2.42
C LEU A 128 3.32 -14.20 -1.50
N ALA A 129 4.02 -14.25 -0.36
CA ALA A 129 3.84 -15.31 0.62
C ALA A 129 2.41 -15.33 1.19
N ILE A 130 1.83 -14.15 1.45
CA ILE A 130 0.45 -14.00 1.91
C ILE A 130 -0.53 -14.54 0.85
N PHE A 131 -0.37 -14.12 -0.41
CA PHE A 131 -1.21 -14.59 -1.51
C PHE A 131 -1.13 -16.11 -1.66
N ASP A 132 0.09 -16.67 -1.72
CA ASP A 132 0.31 -18.09 -1.90
C ASP A 132 -0.30 -18.90 -0.73
N HIS A 133 -0.18 -18.42 0.50
CA HIS A 133 -0.80 -19.04 1.67
C HIS A 133 -2.33 -19.04 1.58
N LEU A 134 -2.94 -17.94 1.15
CA LEU A 134 -4.39 -17.85 1.00
C LEU A 134 -4.89 -18.79 -0.11
N GLN A 135 -4.17 -18.91 -1.22
CA GLN A 135 -4.51 -19.80 -2.33
C GLN A 135 -4.32 -21.27 -1.98
N GLN A 136 -3.32 -21.63 -1.19
CA GLN A 136 -3.11 -23.02 -0.73
C GLN A 136 -4.23 -23.49 0.19
N LYS A 137 -4.75 -22.62 1.07
CA LYS A 137 -5.84 -22.98 2.00
C LYS A 137 -7.19 -23.11 1.30
N ALA A 138 -7.51 -22.18 0.40
CA ALA A 138 -8.77 -22.18 -0.33
C ALA A 138 -8.60 -21.35 -1.62
N PRO A 139 -8.39 -21.99 -2.78
CA PRO A 139 -8.27 -21.29 -4.05
C PRO A 139 -9.49 -20.40 -4.31
N ARG A 140 -9.25 -19.10 -4.56
CA ARG A 140 -10.31 -18.11 -4.77
C ARG A 140 -9.83 -16.91 -5.58
N LYS A 141 -10.77 -16.17 -6.13
CA LYS A 141 -10.49 -14.88 -6.75
C LYS A 141 -10.11 -13.86 -5.65
N ILE A 142 -9.04 -13.11 -5.86
CA ILE A 142 -8.56 -12.08 -4.93
C ILE A 142 -8.50 -10.74 -5.66
N ILE A 143 -9.05 -9.69 -5.03
CA ILE A 143 -8.83 -8.29 -5.38
C ILE A 143 -7.85 -7.73 -4.36
N ALA A 144 -6.70 -7.24 -4.82
CA ALA A 144 -5.74 -6.54 -3.97
C ALA A 144 -6.14 -5.06 -3.84
N VAL A 145 -6.17 -4.55 -2.61
CA VAL A 145 -6.49 -3.15 -2.31
C VAL A 145 -5.29 -2.51 -1.61
N GLY A 146 -4.63 -1.57 -2.27
CA GLY A 146 -3.44 -0.91 -1.74
C GLY A 146 -3.64 0.58 -1.52
N PHE A 147 -3.28 1.08 -0.33
CA PHE A 147 -3.40 2.48 0.07
C PHE A 147 -2.01 3.10 0.22
N SER A 148 -1.73 4.23 -0.44
CA SER A 148 -0.45 4.93 -0.34
C SER A 148 0.73 3.98 -0.59
N ILE A 149 1.64 3.75 0.35
CA ILE A 149 2.73 2.78 0.19
C ILE A 149 2.23 1.37 -0.13
N GLY A 150 1.06 0.99 0.39
CA GLY A 150 0.40 -0.28 0.07
C GLY A 150 0.00 -0.42 -1.39
N SER A 151 -0.15 0.70 -2.13
CA SER A 151 -0.39 0.65 -3.57
C SER A 151 0.80 0.06 -4.34
N GLY A 152 2.03 0.36 -3.90
CA GLY A 152 3.23 -0.26 -4.45
C GLY A 152 3.32 -1.76 -4.14
N VAL A 153 2.83 -2.19 -2.96
CA VAL A 153 2.74 -3.61 -2.57
C VAL A 153 1.70 -4.32 -3.44
N ALA A 154 0.52 -3.73 -3.62
CA ALA A 154 -0.55 -4.29 -4.46
C ALA A 154 -0.13 -4.36 -5.94
N ALA A 155 0.59 -3.34 -6.45
CA ALA A 155 1.16 -3.35 -7.80
C ALA A 155 2.18 -4.50 -7.98
N HIS A 156 3.04 -4.73 -7.00
CA HIS A 156 3.99 -5.84 -7.01
C HIS A 156 3.28 -7.19 -7.03
N LEU A 157 2.25 -7.34 -6.20
CA LEU A 157 1.45 -8.57 -6.17
C LEU A 157 0.75 -8.81 -7.52
N ALA A 158 0.15 -7.78 -8.13
CA ALA A 158 -0.49 -7.85 -9.44
C ALA A 158 0.49 -8.23 -10.57
N HIS A 159 1.76 -7.82 -10.42
CA HIS A 159 2.81 -8.20 -11.37
C HIS A 159 3.14 -9.69 -11.32
N HIS A 160 3.15 -10.31 -10.14
CA HIS A 160 3.67 -11.65 -9.92
C HIS A 160 2.59 -12.73 -9.74
N ARG A 161 1.33 -12.34 -9.52
CA ARG A 161 0.21 -13.28 -9.27
C ARG A 161 -1.03 -12.88 -10.06
N ALA A 162 -1.81 -13.89 -10.42
CA ALA A 162 -3.10 -13.69 -11.08
C ALA A 162 -4.12 -13.18 -10.06
N LEU A 163 -4.56 -11.93 -10.23
CA LEU A 163 -5.58 -11.29 -9.40
C LEU A 163 -6.86 -11.09 -10.21
N ALA A 164 -8.01 -11.10 -9.53
CA ALA A 164 -9.29 -10.69 -10.11
C ALA A 164 -9.34 -9.17 -10.35
N GLY A 165 -8.52 -8.41 -9.64
CA GLY A 165 -8.36 -6.98 -9.83
C GLY A 165 -7.41 -6.35 -8.81
N THR A 166 -7.09 -5.09 -9.03
CA THR A 166 -6.22 -4.29 -8.15
C THR A 166 -6.78 -2.89 -8.00
N ILE A 167 -7.01 -2.45 -6.76
CA ILE A 167 -7.45 -1.08 -6.44
C ILE A 167 -6.28 -0.35 -5.81
N LEU A 168 -5.84 0.72 -6.43
CA LEU A 168 -4.72 1.54 -6.00
C LEU A 168 -5.23 2.91 -5.56
N VAL A 169 -5.14 3.18 -4.26
CA VAL A 169 -5.58 4.43 -3.65
C VAL A 169 -4.36 5.31 -3.37
N THR A 170 -4.38 6.56 -3.84
CA THR A 170 -3.26 7.50 -3.79
C THR A 170 -1.93 6.87 -4.24
N PRO A 171 -1.93 6.25 -5.45
CA PRO A 171 -0.75 5.54 -5.94
C PRO A 171 0.33 6.48 -6.47
N PHE A 172 1.55 5.96 -6.55
CA PHE A 172 2.71 6.64 -7.12
C PHE A 172 3.37 5.78 -8.23
N ASP A 173 4.00 6.47 -9.18
CA ASP A 173 4.77 5.83 -10.26
C ASP A 173 6.00 5.07 -9.75
N SER A 174 6.75 5.67 -8.82
CA SER A 174 7.80 5.00 -8.08
C SER A 174 8.07 5.71 -6.75
N LEU A 175 8.49 4.93 -5.74
CA LEU A 175 8.88 5.50 -4.45
C LEU A 175 10.11 6.40 -4.59
N GLU A 176 10.99 6.13 -5.57
CA GLU A 176 12.14 6.97 -5.87
C GLU A 176 11.72 8.33 -6.41
N ALA A 177 10.79 8.38 -7.37
CA ALA A 177 10.30 9.64 -7.93
C ALA A 177 9.55 10.47 -6.88
N LEU A 178 8.76 9.82 -6.02
CA LEU A 178 8.09 10.46 -4.90
C LEU A 178 9.11 11.02 -3.89
N ALA A 179 10.13 10.25 -3.53
CA ALA A 179 11.20 10.71 -2.62
C ALA A 179 12.01 11.87 -3.20
N LYS A 180 12.32 11.87 -4.50
CA LYS A 180 12.97 13.00 -5.19
C LYS A 180 12.16 14.29 -5.12
N GLU A 181 10.85 14.17 -5.14
CA GLU A 181 9.97 15.32 -5.05
C GLU A 181 9.99 15.96 -3.66
N HIS A 182 9.99 15.14 -2.61
CA HIS A 182 10.06 15.63 -1.23
C HIS A 182 11.47 16.04 -0.77
N PHE A 183 12.50 15.42 -1.33
CA PHE A 183 13.90 15.61 -0.96
C PHE A 183 14.73 16.00 -2.19
N SER A 184 14.27 17.02 -2.95
CA SER A 184 14.92 17.47 -4.19
C SER A 184 16.38 17.96 -3.98
N TRP A 185 16.72 18.33 -2.76
CA TRP A 185 18.06 18.75 -2.32
C TRP A 185 19.02 17.60 -2.05
N ALA A 186 18.52 16.35 -1.93
CA ALA A 186 19.32 15.17 -1.61
C ALA A 186 19.57 14.29 -2.85
N PRO A 187 20.69 13.57 -2.93
CA PRO A 187 20.97 12.63 -4.01
C PRO A 187 20.17 11.32 -3.84
N VAL A 188 18.83 11.41 -3.93
CA VAL A 188 17.90 10.33 -3.63
C VAL A 188 18.18 9.06 -4.42
N SER A 189 18.48 9.16 -5.73
CA SER A 189 18.75 7.98 -6.57
C SER A 189 19.92 7.14 -6.07
N LEU A 190 20.91 7.78 -5.43
CA LEU A 190 22.09 7.12 -4.89
C LEU A 190 21.84 6.51 -3.50
N LEU A 191 21.04 7.20 -2.67
CA LEU A 191 20.92 6.89 -1.24
C LEU A 191 19.66 6.08 -0.88
N LEU A 192 18.62 6.10 -1.73
CA LEU A 192 17.36 5.41 -1.44
C LEU A 192 17.54 3.89 -1.55
N ARG A 193 17.36 3.21 -0.43
CA ARG A 193 17.42 1.74 -0.32
C ARG A 193 16.08 1.06 -0.59
N HIS A 194 14.98 1.76 -0.33
CA HIS A 194 13.63 1.24 -0.47
C HIS A 194 13.06 1.61 -1.84
N ARG A 195 12.87 0.61 -2.70
CA ARG A 195 12.38 0.81 -4.07
C ARG A 195 11.06 0.11 -4.29
N MET A 196 10.12 0.81 -4.92
CA MET A 196 8.82 0.30 -5.38
C MET A 196 8.54 0.93 -6.74
N PRO A 197 8.91 0.29 -7.86
CA PRO A 197 8.74 0.82 -9.21
C PRO A 197 7.35 0.46 -9.75
N SER A 198 6.29 1.07 -9.20
CA SER A 198 4.88 0.70 -9.50
C SER A 198 4.56 0.83 -10.98
N LEU A 199 5.11 1.83 -11.66
CA LEU A 199 4.91 2.04 -13.10
C LEU A 199 5.40 0.84 -13.92
N ASP A 200 6.62 0.37 -13.66
CA ASP A 200 7.22 -0.75 -14.39
C ASP A 200 6.49 -2.06 -14.09
N LEU A 201 6.00 -2.23 -12.85
CA LEU A 201 5.27 -3.41 -12.42
C LEU A 201 3.88 -3.53 -13.06
N LEU A 202 3.24 -2.41 -13.42
CA LEU A 202 1.87 -2.38 -13.94
C LEU A 202 1.80 -2.29 -15.46
N ARG A 203 2.88 -1.89 -16.14
CA ARG A 203 2.90 -1.54 -17.57
C ARG A 203 2.33 -2.60 -18.50
N ASP A 204 2.65 -3.85 -18.30
CA ASP A 204 2.30 -4.93 -19.23
C ASP A 204 1.39 -5.97 -18.57
N ARG A 205 0.57 -5.55 -17.60
CA ARG A 205 -0.28 -6.46 -16.86
C ARG A 205 -1.76 -6.30 -17.23
N PRO A 206 -2.42 -7.40 -17.66
CA PRO A 206 -3.83 -7.36 -18.03
C PRO A 206 -4.77 -7.33 -16.83
N THR A 207 -4.25 -7.37 -15.61
CA THR A 207 -5.04 -7.33 -14.37
C THR A 207 -5.93 -6.08 -14.36
N PRO A 208 -7.27 -6.22 -14.20
CA PRO A 208 -8.17 -5.09 -14.08
C PRO A 208 -7.71 -4.18 -12.93
N THR A 209 -7.39 -2.94 -13.23
CA THR A 209 -6.82 -2.01 -12.24
C THR A 209 -7.68 -0.76 -12.12
N ALA A 210 -7.95 -0.34 -10.90
CA ALA A 210 -8.60 0.92 -10.58
C ALA A 210 -7.61 1.88 -9.92
N LEU A 211 -7.60 3.14 -10.36
CA LEU A 211 -6.86 4.24 -9.74
C LEU A 211 -7.84 5.19 -9.05
N ILE A 212 -7.59 5.48 -7.78
CA ILE A 212 -8.33 6.49 -7.01
C ILE A 212 -7.33 7.47 -6.43
N VAL A 213 -7.40 8.72 -6.86
CA VAL A 213 -6.41 9.76 -6.60
C VAL A 213 -7.04 10.90 -5.79
N ALA A 214 -6.33 11.38 -4.78
CA ALA A 214 -6.73 12.58 -4.04
C ALA A 214 -6.16 13.83 -4.75
N GLY A 215 -7.02 14.78 -5.10
CA GLY A 215 -6.65 15.95 -5.92
C GLY A 215 -5.77 16.97 -5.20
N ARG A 216 -5.91 17.08 -3.85
CA ARG A 216 -5.10 17.97 -3.00
C ARG A 216 -4.08 17.24 -2.14
N ASP A 217 -3.66 16.07 -2.60
CA ASP A 217 -2.67 15.25 -1.89
C ASP A 217 -1.29 15.92 -1.90
N THR A 218 -0.78 16.23 -0.72
CA THR A 218 0.55 16.80 -0.52
C THR A 218 1.60 15.76 -0.12
N ILE A 219 1.16 14.53 0.20
CA ILE A 219 2.02 13.40 0.57
C ILE A 219 2.37 12.59 -0.68
N VAL A 220 1.35 12.22 -1.47
CA VAL A 220 1.52 11.62 -2.80
C VAL A 220 0.82 12.51 -3.82
N PRO A 221 1.48 13.56 -4.31
CA PRO A 221 0.86 14.50 -5.22
C PRO A 221 0.27 13.82 -6.46
N ALA A 222 -0.91 14.25 -6.91
CA ALA A 222 -1.68 13.63 -7.99
C ALA A 222 -0.85 13.39 -9.26
N ARG A 223 0.16 14.26 -9.53
CA ARG A 223 1.11 14.08 -10.65
C ARG A 223 1.93 12.81 -10.57
N ARG A 224 2.07 12.17 -9.38
CA ARG A 224 2.74 10.87 -9.23
C ARG A 224 1.90 9.70 -9.73
N SER A 225 0.59 9.91 -9.90
CA SER A 225 -0.32 8.93 -10.48
C SER A 225 -0.48 9.07 -12.01
N GLU A 226 -0.14 10.24 -12.58
CA GLU A 226 -0.29 10.50 -14.03
C GLU A 226 0.38 9.47 -14.93
N PRO A 227 1.65 9.06 -14.70
CA PRO A 227 2.29 8.07 -15.55
C PRO A 227 1.60 6.71 -15.55
N LEU A 228 0.92 6.36 -14.44
CA LEU A 228 0.20 5.08 -14.33
C LEU A 228 -1.00 5.01 -15.27
N ARG A 229 -1.70 6.13 -15.50
CA ARG A 229 -2.89 6.20 -16.38
C ARG A 229 -2.61 5.74 -17.80
N GLY A 230 -1.46 6.16 -18.35
CA GLY A 230 -1.07 5.78 -19.70
C GLY A 230 -0.38 4.42 -19.81
N ALA A 231 0.06 3.84 -18.67
CA ALA A 231 0.85 2.62 -18.66
C ALA A 231 0.04 1.37 -18.32
N ILE A 232 -1.11 1.50 -17.65
CA ILE A 232 -1.95 0.37 -17.24
C ILE A 232 -2.84 -0.07 -18.41
N PRO A 233 -2.63 -1.27 -18.99
CA PRO A 233 -3.38 -1.69 -20.21
C PRO A 233 -4.88 -1.91 -19.95
N ASN A 234 -5.24 -2.35 -18.74
CA ASN A 234 -6.61 -2.62 -18.35
C ASN A 234 -7.03 -1.74 -17.16
N LEU A 235 -7.03 -0.42 -17.40
CA LEU A 235 -7.49 0.58 -16.43
C LEU A 235 -9.02 0.62 -16.45
N VAL A 236 -9.65 -0.11 -15.52
CA VAL A 236 -11.12 -0.23 -15.46
C VAL A 236 -11.80 0.95 -14.78
N LEU A 237 -11.09 1.69 -13.94
CA LEU A 237 -11.56 2.91 -13.28
C LEU A 237 -10.41 3.87 -13.06
N ASP A 238 -10.64 5.13 -13.38
CA ASP A 238 -9.78 6.27 -13.01
C ASP A 238 -10.64 7.35 -12.35
N ARG A 239 -10.39 7.64 -11.08
CA ARG A 239 -11.13 8.66 -10.31
C ARG A 239 -10.17 9.54 -9.56
N THR A 240 -10.24 10.83 -9.84
CA THR A 240 -9.65 11.85 -8.96
C THR A 240 -10.75 12.46 -8.11
N ILE A 241 -10.52 12.55 -6.80
CA ILE A 241 -11.42 13.25 -5.86
C ILE A 241 -10.82 14.64 -5.63
N PRO A 242 -11.34 15.69 -6.30
CA PRO A 242 -10.61 16.95 -6.46
C PRO A 242 -10.29 17.67 -5.15
N GLU A 243 -11.22 17.59 -4.19
CA GLU A 243 -11.14 18.33 -2.93
C GLU A 243 -10.46 17.57 -1.80
N ALA A 244 -10.17 16.28 -2.00
CA ALA A 244 -9.59 15.43 -0.97
C ALA A 244 -8.06 15.55 -0.93
N GLY A 245 -7.52 15.57 0.28
CA GLY A 245 -6.11 15.34 0.59
C GLY A 245 -5.83 13.87 0.90
N HIS A 246 -4.60 13.56 1.32
CA HIS A 246 -4.15 12.19 1.57
C HIS A 246 -4.92 11.48 2.69
N ASN A 247 -5.15 12.19 3.80
CA ASN A 247 -5.69 11.59 5.02
C ASN A 247 -7.19 11.81 5.20
N ASP A 248 -7.80 12.77 4.53
CA ASP A 248 -9.23 13.07 4.60
C ASP A 248 -10.06 12.39 3.49
N LEU A 249 -9.38 11.70 2.57
CA LEU A 249 -9.98 10.96 1.46
C LEU A 249 -10.97 9.90 1.96
N TYR A 250 -10.63 9.18 3.02
CA TYR A 250 -11.31 7.95 3.44
C TYR A 250 -12.75 8.12 3.91
N GLY A 251 -13.12 9.31 4.44
CA GLY A 251 -14.49 9.67 4.81
C GLY A 251 -15.28 10.36 3.69
N ASN A 252 -14.67 10.61 2.54
CA ASN A 252 -15.31 11.34 1.46
C ASN A 252 -16.34 10.47 0.71
N PRO A 253 -17.62 10.92 0.55
CA PRO A 253 -18.64 10.12 -0.14
C PRO A 253 -18.27 9.76 -1.59
N ALA A 254 -17.57 10.65 -2.32
CA ALA A 254 -17.13 10.37 -3.67
C ALA A 254 -16.06 9.28 -3.72
N PHE A 255 -15.20 9.22 -2.70
CA PHE A 255 -14.25 8.12 -2.54
C PHE A 255 -14.95 6.78 -2.27
N VAL A 256 -15.92 6.77 -1.34
CA VAL A 256 -16.71 5.57 -1.05
C VAL A 256 -17.43 5.08 -2.32
N ALA A 257 -18.02 6.00 -3.10
CA ALA A 257 -18.65 5.67 -4.37
C ALA A 257 -17.65 5.07 -5.38
N ALA A 258 -16.44 5.65 -5.49
CA ALA A 258 -15.38 5.16 -6.37
C ALA A 258 -14.89 3.76 -5.98
N MET A 259 -14.71 3.49 -4.68
CA MET A 259 -14.33 2.16 -4.17
C MET A 259 -15.40 1.11 -4.52
N ASN A 260 -16.68 1.44 -4.31
CA ASN A 260 -17.78 0.55 -4.66
C ASN A 260 -17.87 0.30 -6.18
N GLU A 261 -17.64 1.33 -7.00
CA GLU A 261 -17.60 1.20 -8.46
C GLU A 261 -16.44 0.29 -8.89
N ALA A 262 -15.25 0.47 -8.31
CA ALA A 262 -14.07 -0.34 -8.60
C ALA A 262 -14.33 -1.84 -8.36
N VAL A 263 -14.85 -2.20 -7.18
CA VAL A 263 -15.15 -3.61 -6.86
C VAL A 263 -16.19 -4.18 -7.81
N ARG A 264 -17.29 -3.46 -8.09
CA ARG A 264 -18.33 -3.95 -9.03
C ARG A 264 -17.78 -4.19 -10.43
N ARG A 265 -16.91 -3.31 -10.96
CA ARG A 265 -16.30 -3.49 -12.29
C ARG A 265 -15.41 -4.74 -12.34
N MET A 266 -14.65 -5.01 -11.27
CA MET A 266 -13.79 -6.19 -11.16
C MET A 266 -14.62 -7.48 -11.02
N GLU A 267 -15.72 -7.46 -10.26
CA GLU A 267 -16.64 -8.60 -10.16
C GLU A 267 -17.30 -8.91 -11.51
N GLY A 268 -17.65 -7.89 -12.29
CA GLY A 268 -18.20 -8.04 -13.64
C GLY A 268 -17.19 -8.60 -14.65
N ALA A 269 -15.94 -8.19 -14.57
CA ALA A 269 -14.87 -8.69 -15.43
C ALA A 269 -14.41 -10.11 -15.07
N ALA A 270 -14.73 -10.58 -13.87
CA ALA A 270 -14.34 -11.90 -13.36
C ALA A 270 -15.38 -13.00 -13.61
N ARG A 271 -16.55 -12.64 -14.19
CA ARG A 271 -17.59 -13.59 -14.62
C ARG A 271 -17.31 -14.08 -16.03
#